data_17ae16a5f939ddaa64e544745190b19b
#
_entry.id   17ae16a5f939ddaa64e544745190b19b
#
_cell.length_a   1.000
_cell.length_b   1.000
_cell.length_c   1.000
_cell.angle_alpha   90.00
_cell.angle_beta   90.00
_cell.angle_gamma   90.00
#
_symmetry.space_group_name_H-M   'P 1'
#
loop_
_entity.id
_entity.type
_entity.pdbx_description
1 polymer ?
#
loop_
_entity_poly.entity_id
_entity_poly.type
_entity_poly.pdbx_seq_one_letter_code
_entity_poly.pdbx_strand_id
1 'polypeptide(L)'
;HMIDVDGGIGTMLVIASKGRREMPNAHAYVDGQLEQLSRSGQFVGQHICTPKLGVAVHINAFNFPVWGMLEKMAPALLAGMPVIVKPATATCQVTELAFQMIIASRLLPAGAVQLITGDLGNLLDHLGGQDVVSFTGSEATGRHLRTHPALIQNAVHFMAEQDSLNASVLGADVAVGSAEFDLFVKEVHREITVKAGQKCTA
;
A
#
# COMPACT_ATOMS: atom_id res chain seq x y z
N HIS A 1 -10.33 15.21 5.72
CA HIS A 1 -9.75 16.03 4.68
C HIS A 1 -8.22 16.11 4.80
N MET A 2 -7.68 16.86 5.76
CA MET A 2 -6.22 17.03 5.96
C MET A 2 -5.47 15.69 6.16
N ILE A 3 -6.01 14.76 6.95
CA ILE A 3 -5.31 13.49 7.22
C ILE A 3 -5.32 12.58 5.98
N ASP A 4 -6.43 12.46 5.30
CA ASP A 4 -6.56 11.53 4.17
C ASP A 4 -5.94 12.11 2.88
N VAL A 5 -6.38 13.28 2.44
CA VAL A 5 -5.94 13.86 1.17
C VAL A 5 -4.49 14.35 1.27
N ASP A 6 -4.20 15.22 2.24
CA ASP A 6 -2.87 15.81 2.38
C ASP A 6 -1.83 14.76 2.79
N GLY A 7 -2.22 13.80 3.67
CA GLY A 7 -1.37 12.68 4.04
C GLY A 7 -1.05 11.77 2.86
N GLY A 8 -2.04 11.45 2.04
CA GLY A 8 -1.86 10.66 0.82
C GLY A 8 -0.95 11.34 -0.20
N ILE A 9 -1.15 12.63 -0.43
CA ILE A 9 -0.29 13.44 -1.31
C ILE A 9 1.15 13.48 -0.75
N GLY A 10 1.30 13.71 0.55
CA GLY A 10 2.61 13.72 1.21
C GLY A 10 3.35 12.40 1.05
N THR A 11 2.66 11.27 1.26
CA THR A 11 3.22 9.92 1.06
C THR A 11 3.66 9.72 -0.39
N MET A 12 2.82 10.09 -1.35
CA MET A 12 3.15 9.97 -2.78
C MET A 12 4.39 10.81 -3.15
N LEU A 13 4.49 12.04 -2.63
CA LEU A 13 5.65 12.91 -2.86
C LEU A 13 6.94 12.34 -2.28
N VAL A 14 6.88 11.74 -1.08
CA VAL A 14 8.03 11.08 -0.44
C VAL A 14 8.51 9.91 -1.30
N ILE A 15 7.59 9.04 -1.74
CA ILE A 15 7.92 7.87 -2.57
C ILE A 15 8.49 8.31 -3.93
N ALA A 16 7.86 9.28 -4.60
CA ALA A 16 8.34 9.79 -5.87
C ALA A 16 9.73 10.45 -5.75
N SER A 17 9.95 11.23 -4.69
CA SER A 17 11.23 11.85 -4.40
C SER A 17 12.32 10.82 -4.11
N LYS A 18 11.99 9.78 -3.34
CA LYS A 18 12.90 8.65 -3.05
C LYS A 18 13.27 7.92 -4.34
N GLY A 19 12.29 7.55 -5.15
CA GLY A 19 12.53 6.88 -6.43
C GLY A 19 13.44 7.68 -7.36
N ARG A 20 13.22 8.98 -7.48
CA ARG A 20 14.07 9.87 -8.29
C ARG A 20 15.52 9.92 -7.82
N ARG A 21 15.78 9.79 -6.52
CA ARG A 21 17.13 9.83 -5.96
C ARG A 21 17.85 8.50 -5.99
N GLU A 22 17.12 7.40 -5.80
CA GLU A 22 17.67 6.10 -5.46
C GLU A 22 17.51 5.06 -6.59
N MET A 23 16.57 5.28 -7.51
CA MET A 23 16.32 4.36 -8.61
C MET A 23 16.86 4.93 -9.93
N PRO A 24 17.60 4.16 -10.71
CA PRO A 24 17.95 4.56 -12.06
C PRO A 24 16.71 4.57 -12.96
N ASN A 25 16.65 5.49 -13.91
CA ASN A 25 15.61 5.50 -14.93
C ASN A 25 15.90 4.43 -16.00
N ALA A 26 15.76 3.15 -15.62
CA ALA A 26 16.07 1.99 -16.44
C ALA A 26 15.06 0.87 -16.18
N HIS A 27 14.84 0.01 -17.18
CA HIS A 27 13.96 -1.17 -17.05
C HIS A 27 14.53 -2.27 -16.19
N ALA A 28 15.83 -2.25 -15.93
CA ALA A 28 16.50 -3.18 -15.04
C ALA A 28 17.67 -2.48 -14.36
N TYR A 29 17.89 -2.78 -13.10
CA TYR A 29 19.08 -2.30 -12.41
C TYR A 29 19.63 -3.36 -11.47
N VAL A 30 20.92 -3.27 -11.24
CA VAL A 30 21.63 -4.12 -10.30
C VAL A 30 21.44 -3.55 -8.90
N ASP A 31 20.93 -4.36 -7.98
CA ASP A 31 20.75 -4.03 -6.57
C ASP A 31 21.87 -4.70 -5.74
N GLY A 32 22.66 -3.88 -5.08
CA GLY A 32 23.78 -4.34 -4.27
C GLY A 32 25.02 -4.75 -5.05
N GLN A 33 25.89 -5.51 -4.39
CA GLN A 33 27.16 -5.98 -4.88
C GLN A 33 27.07 -7.46 -5.34
N LEU A 34 28.07 -7.89 -6.11
CA LEU A 34 28.23 -9.31 -6.42
C LEU A 34 28.57 -10.08 -5.13
N GLU A 35 27.75 -11.08 -4.81
CA GLU A 35 27.92 -11.93 -3.63
C GLU A 35 28.62 -13.22 -3.99
N GLN A 36 29.73 -13.54 -3.30
CA GLN A 36 30.40 -14.83 -3.45
C GLN A 36 29.69 -15.90 -2.61
N LEU A 37 29.07 -16.87 -3.26
CA LEU A 37 28.29 -17.94 -2.63
C LEU A 37 29.07 -19.25 -2.39
N SER A 38 30.30 -19.34 -2.87
CA SER A 38 31.16 -20.50 -2.64
C SER A 38 32.59 -20.09 -2.25
N ARG A 39 33.27 -20.93 -1.49
CA ARG A 39 34.69 -20.70 -1.09
C ARG A 39 35.63 -20.58 -2.28
N SER A 40 35.35 -21.28 -3.38
CA SER A 40 36.17 -21.27 -4.60
C SER A 40 35.96 -20.03 -5.49
N GLY A 41 34.95 -19.19 -5.20
CA GLY A 41 34.60 -18.07 -6.05
C GLY A 41 33.91 -18.42 -7.38
N GLN A 42 33.67 -19.70 -7.62
CA GLN A 42 33.05 -20.20 -8.87
C GLN A 42 31.52 -20.02 -8.88
N PHE A 43 30.91 -19.79 -7.71
CA PHE A 43 29.50 -19.61 -7.56
C PHE A 43 29.25 -18.22 -6.96
N VAL A 44 28.60 -17.37 -7.74
CA VAL A 44 28.32 -15.99 -7.38
C VAL A 44 26.85 -15.67 -7.62
N GLY A 45 26.29 -14.73 -6.85
CA GLY A 45 24.93 -14.24 -6.99
C GLY A 45 24.92 -12.72 -7.13
N GLN A 46 23.90 -12.21 -7.81
CA GLN A 46 23.64 -10.79 -7.90
C GLN A 46 22.15 -10.54 -8.03
N HIS A 47 21.63 -9.53 -7.31
CA HIS A 47 20.25 -9.11 -7.43
C HIS A 47 20.08 -8.18 -8.62
N ILE A 48 19.12 -8.48 -9.48
CA ILE A 48 18.72 -7.65 -10.59
C ILE A 48 17.22 -7.36 -10.43
N CYS A 49 16.87 -6.09 -10.27
CA CYS A 49 15.48 -5.64 -10.17
C CYS A 49 14.94 -5.36 -11.57
N THR A 50 13.77 -5.94 -11.88
CA THR A 50 13.03 -5.71 -13.12
C THR A 50 11.55 -5.49 -12.80
N PRO A 51 10.80 -4.69 -13.58
CA PRO A 51 9.34 -4.60 -13.44
C PRO A 51 8.69 -5.96 -13.67
N LYS A 52 7.62 -6.24 -12.92
CA LYS A 52 6.70 -7.33 -13.27
C LYS A 52 5.89 -6.94 -14.52
N LEU A 53 5.52 -7.92 -15.34
CA LEU A 53 4.74 -7.71 -16.56
C LEU A 53 3.22 -7.72 -16.35
N GLY A 54 2.78 -7.80 -15.09
CA GLY A 54 1.38 -7.86 -14.70
C GLY A 54 0.81 -6.52 -14.24
N VAL A 55 -0.30 -6.58 -13.51
CA VAL A 55 -1.03 -5.46 -12.94
C VAL A 55 -1.03 -5.54 -11.41
N ALA A 56 -1.02 -4.38 -10.75
CA ALA A 56 -1.21 -4.29 -9.30
C ALA A 56 -2.67 -3.97 -8.99
N VAL A 57 -3.39 -4.92 -8.38
CA VAL A 57 -4.78 -4.73 -7.93
C VAL A 57 -4.77 -4.27 -6.48
N HIS A 58 -5.27 -3.07 -6.22
CA HIS A 58 -5.32 -2.45 -4.91
C HIS A 58 -6.74 -2.41 -4.38
N ILE A 59 -7.02 -3.20 -3.35
CA ILE A 59 -8.32 -3.27 -2.67
C ILE A 59 -8.18 -2.51 -1.37
N ASN A 60 -8.85 -1.36 -1.26
CA ASN A 60 -8.63 -0.38 -0.21
C ASN A 60 -9.77 -0.34 0.81
N ALA A 61 -9.42 0.02 2.06
CA ALA A 61 -10.36 0.23 3.14
C ALA A 61 -11.14 1.55 2.98
N PHE A 62 -12.26 1.67 3.72
CA PHE A 62 -13.15 2.82 3.64
C PHE A 62 -12.61 4.07 4.32
N ASN A 63 -11.73 3.89 5.31
CA ASN A 63 -11.34 4.97 6.23
C ASN A 63 -10.33 5.97 5.65
N PHE A 64 -9.57 5.59 4.63
CA PHE A 64 -8.62 6.45 3.93
C PHE A 64 -8.77 6.31 2.40
N PRO A 65 -9.88 6.81 1.82
CA PRO A 65 -10.21 6.60 0.41
C PRO A 65 -9.17 7.18 -0.56
N VAL A 66 -8.53 8.30 -0.23
CA VAL A 66 -7.50 8.93 -1.06
C VAL A 66 -6.11 8.43 -0.68
N TRP A 67 -5.76 8.45 0.60
CA TRP A 67 -4.44 7.97 1.05
C TRP A 67 -4.22 6.52 0.65
N GLY A 68 -5.17 5.62 0.95
CA GLY A 68 -5.06 4.21 0.61
C GLY A 68 -4.86 3.95 -0.88
N MET A 69 -5.44 4.78 -1.75
CA MET A 69 -5.17 4.76 -3.18
C MET A 69 -3.73 5.22 -3.49
N LEU A 70 -3.32 6.38 -2.99
CA LEU A 70 -2.05 7.00 -3.36
C LEU A 70 -0.84 6.26 -2.81
N GLU A 71 -0.90 5.75 -1.57
CA GLU A 71 0.22 5.03 -0.94
C GLU A 71 0.58 3.72 -1.65
N LYS A 72 -0.43 3.02 -2.22
CA LYS A 72 -0.20 1.78 -2.98
C LYS A 72 0.14 2.06 -4.44
N MET A 73 -0.52 3.07 -5.02
CA MET A 73 -0.31 3.45 -6.41
C MET A 73 1.11 3.97 -6.66
N ALA A 74 1.65 4.79 -5.76
CA ALA A 74 2.95 5.41 -5.94
C ALA A 74 4.10 4.39 -6.11
N PRO A 75 4.29 3.40 -5.21
CA PRO A 75 5.34 2.40 -5.40
C PRO A 75 5.07 1.47 -6.59
N ALA A 76 3.82 1.13 -6.90
CA ALA A 76 3.50 0.29 -8.05
C ALA A 76 3.86 0.97 -9.38
N LEU A 77 3.47 2.23 -9.56
CA LEU A 77 3.84 3.00 -10.75
C LEU A 77 5.35 3.24 -10.85
N LEU A 78 6.01 3.50 -9.71
CA LEU A 78 7.47 3.64 -9.67
C LEU A 78 8.19 2.36 -10.08
N ALA A 79 7.63 1.20 -9.73
CA ALA A 79 8.11 -0.11 -10.15
C ALA A 79 7.73 -0.47 -11.60
N GLY A 80 7.04 0.41 -12.34
CA GLY A 80 6.63 0.20 -13.72
C GLY A 80 5.37 -0.65 -13.90
N MET A 81 4.59 -0.89 -12.83
CA MET A 81 3.36 -1.68 -12.90
C MET A 81 2.12 -0.79 -13.08
N PRO A 82 1.22 -1.10 -14.03
CA PRO A 82 -0.10 -0.49 -14.08
C PRO A 82 -0.94 -0.92 -12.88
N VAL A 83 -1.94 -0.10 -12.53
CA VAL A 83 -2.70 -0.25 -11.30
C VAL A 83 -4.20 -0.31 -11.57
N ILE A 84 -4.89 -1.25 -10.92
CA ILE A 84 -6.35 -1.25 -10.79
C ILE A 84 -6.69 -0.93 -9.33
N VAL A 85 -7.38 0.17 -9.11
CA VAL A 85 -7.83 0.60 -7.78
C VAL A 85 -9.27 0.16 -7.56
N LYS A 86 -9.51 -0.53 -6.46
CA LYS A 86 -10.84 -0.90 -5.97
C LYS A 86 -11.05 -0.30 -4.58
N PRO A 87 -11.70 0.87 -4.46
CA PRO A 87 -12.03 1.47 -3.17
C PRO A 87 -13.13 0.69 -2.45
N ALA A 88 -13.25 0.91 -1.15
CA ALA A 88 -14.44 0.48 -0.42
C ALA A 88 -15.69 1.21 -0.93
N THR A 89 -16.79 0.49 -1.12
CA THR A 89 -18.03 1.04 -1.71
C THR A 89 -18.55 2.25 -0.93
N ALA A 90 -18.46 2.22 0.41
CA ALA A 90 -18.97 3.30 1.26
C ALA A 90 -18.33 4.66 1.02
N THR A 91 -17.09 4.71 0.50
CA THR A 91 -16.35 5.95 0.29
C THR A 91 -15.80 6.09 -1.13
N CYS A 92 -16.26 5.26 -2.06
CA CYS A 92 -15.76 5.21 -3.44
C CYS A 92 -15.89 6.54 -4.19
N GLN A 93 -16.90 7.36 -3.89
CA GLN A 93 -17.10 8.68 -4.51
C GLN A 93 -15.90 9.62 -4.27
N VAL A 94 -15.31 9.57 -3.06
CA VAL A 94 -14.14 10.40 -2.73
C VAL A 94 -12.92 9.93 -3.52
N THR A 95 -12.72 8.62 -3.60
CA THR A 95 -11.65 8.03 -4.41
C THR A 95 -11.84 8.36 -5.90
N GLU A 96 -13.08 8.24 -6.39
CA GLU A 96 -13.39 8.55 -7.80
C GLU A 96 -13.07 10.00 -8.16
N LEU A 97 -13.45 10.96 -7.30
CA LEU A 97 -13.14 12.36 -7.53
C LEU A 97 -11.63 12.60 -7.64
N ALA A 98 -10.85 12.05 -6.70
CA ALA A 98 -9.39 12.14 -6.74
C ALA A 98 -8.81 11.43 -7.99
N PHE A 99 -9.35 10.28 -8.34
CA PHE A 99 -8.96 9.52 -9.53
C PHE A 99 -9.21 10.33 -10.82
N GLN A 100 -10.37 10.97 -10.95
CA GLN A 100 -10.69 11.82 -12.10
C GLN A 100 -9.71 13.01 -12.23
N MET A 101 -9.27 13.59 -11.12
CA MET A 101 -8.23 14.63 -11.14
C MET A 101 -6.90 14.10 -11.68
N ILE A 102 -6.51 12.87 -11.30
CA ILE A 102 -5.31 12.21 -11.81
C ILE A 102 -5.43 12.00 -13.33
N ILE A 103 -6.54 11.46 -13.79
CA ILE A 103 -6.78 11.24 -15.24
C ILE A 103 -6.78 12.57 -16.02
N ALA A 104 -7.44 13.59 -15.48
CA ALA A 104 -7.51 14.91 -16.11
C ALA A 104 -6.14 15.59 -16.22
N SER A 105 -5.20 15.26 -15.34
CA SER A 105 -3.82 15.80 -15.38
C SER A 105 -3.04 15.36 -16.62
N ARG A 106 -3.40 14.23 -17.23
CA ARG A 106 -2.71 13.60 -18.37
C ARG A 106 -1.22 13.32 -18.15
N LEU A 107 -0.78 13.22 -16.87
CA LEU A 107 0.61 12.94 -16.52
C LEU A 107 0.97 11.46 -16.69
N LEU A 108 -0.01 10.58 -16.66
CA LEU A 108 0.18 9.14 -16.79
C LEU A 108 -0.25 8.64 -18.17
N PRO A 109 0.40 7.62 -18.71
CA PRO A 109 -0.05 6.96 -19.93
C PRO A 109 -1.47 6.40 -19.79
N ALA A 110 -2.20 6.32 -20.91
CA ALA A 110 -3.52 5.68 -20.92
C ALA A 110 -3.43 4.23 -20.42
N GLY A 111 -4.31 3.86 -19.49
CA GLY A 111 -4.34 2.52 -18.89
C GLY A 111 -3.37 2.29 -17.74
N ALA A 112 -2.46 3.24 -17.45
CA ALA A 112 -1.54 3.09 -16.30
C ALA A 112 -2.27 3.02 -14.96
N VAL A 113 -3.42 3.67 -14.84
CA VAL A 113 -4.29 3.59 -13.66
C VAL A 113 -5.74 3.37 -14.11
N GLN A 114 -6.44 2.49 -13.41
CA GLN A 114 -7.83 2.15 -13.66
C GLN A 114 -8.58 2.09 -12.34
N LEU A 115 -9.89 2.34 -12.37
CA LEU A 115 -10.75 2.35 -11.18
C LEU A 115 -11.93 1.40 -11.40
N ILE A 116 -12.17 0.53 -10.43
CA ILE A 116 -13.38 -0.30 -10.36
C ILE A 116 -14.16 0.09 -9.11
N THR A 117 -15.39 0.57 -9.28
CA THR A 117 -16.32 0.84 -8.17
C THR A 117 -17.32 -0.31 -8.05
N GLY A 118 -17.71 -0.64 -6.81
CA GLY A 118 -18.61 -1.76 -6.55
C GLY A 118 -17.90 -3.08 -6.28
N ASP A 119 -18.45 -4.18 -6.83
CA ASP A 119 -17.90 -5.53 -6.68
C ASP A 119 -16.71 -5.76 -7.63
N LEU A 120 -15.82 -6.69 -7.26
CA LEU A 120 -14.69 -7.11 -8.10
C LEU A 120 -15.14 -8.02 -9.27
N GLY A 121 -16.34 -8.57 -9.19
CA GLY A 121 -16.77 -9.60 -10.13
C GLY A 121 -15.80 -10.78 -10.15
N ASN A 122 -15.39 -11.18 -11.34
CA ASN A 122 -14.45 -12.28 -11.56
C ASN A 122 -13.00 -11.79 -11.83
N LEU A 123 -12.67 -10.55 -11.46
CA LEU A 123 -11.33 -9.99 -11.73
C LEU A 123 -10.20 -10.88 -11.20
N LEU A 124 -10.38 -11.47 -10.02
CA LEU A 124 -9.36 -12.31 -9.40
C LEU A 124 -9.08 -13.61 -10.19
N ASP A 125 -10.06 -14.10 -10.96
CA ASP A 125 -9.90 -15.30 -11.79
C ASP A 125 -8.92 -15.09 -12.94
N HIS A 126 -8.66 -13.85 -13.32
CA HIS A 126 -7.80 -13.49 -14.44
C HIS A 126 -6.35 -13.20 -14.03
N LEU A 127 -6.05 -13.21 -12.72
CA LEU A 127 -4.73 -12.86 -12.22
C LEU A 127 -3.73 -14.03 -12.34
N GLY A 128 -2.50 -13.69 -12.70
CA GLY A 128 -1.39 -14.64 -12.85
C GLY A 128 -0.20 -14.31 -11.97
N GLY A 129 0.87 -15.09 -12.06
CA GLY A 129 2.05 -14.97 -11.19
C GLY A 129 2.86 -13.68 -11.36
N GLN A 130 2.60 -12.89 -12.40
CA GLN A 130 3.17 -11.55 -12.57
C GLN A 130 2.32 -10.43 -11.98
N ASP A 131 1.08 -10.75 -11.56
CA ASP A 131 0.20 -9.79 -10.92
C ASP A 131 0.43 -9.72 -9.40
N VAL A 132 -0.04 -8.62 -8.82
CA VAL A 132 0.06 -8.37 -7.38
C VAL A 132 -1.32 -7.95 -6.86
N VAL A 133 -1.73 -8.49 -5.72
CA VAL A 133 -2.90 -8.00 -4.99
C VAL A 133 -2.44 -7.39 -3.67
N SER A 134 -2.81 -6.14 -3.43
CA SER A 134 -2.59 -5.46 -2.15
C SER A 134 -3.93 -5.09 -1.53
N PHE A 135 -4.19 -5.61 -0.34
CA PHE A 135 -5.43 -5.45 0.39
C PHE A 135 -5.21 -4.68 1.69
N THR A 136 -6.13 -3.78 2.01
CA THR A 136 -6.26 -3.17 3.34
C THR A 136 -7.72 -3.26 3.77
N GLY A 137 -8.00 -3.89 4.92
CA GLY A 137 -9.35 -4.05 5.44
C GLY A 137 -9.44 -5.05 6.58
N SER A 138 -10.62 -5.67 6.74
CA SER A 138 -10.86 -6.65 7.80
C SER A 138 -10.13 -7.98 7.57
N GLU A 139 -9.78 -8.67 8.66
CA GLU A 139 -9.19 -10.01 8.62
C GLU A 139 -10.07 -11.00 7.86
N ALA A 140 -11.37 -10.96 8.07
CA ALA A 140 -12.31 -11.85 7.39
C ALA A 140 -12.26 -11.69 5.86
N THR A 141 -12.24 -10.46 5.35
CA THR A 141 -12.09 -10.20 3.92
C THR A 141 -10.69 -10.58 3.42
N GLY A 142 -9.66 -10.26 4.18
CA GLY A 142 -8.28 -10.63 3.84
C GLY A 142 -8.09 -12.14 3.73
N ARG A 143 -8.69 -12.91 4.65
CA ARG A 143 -8.71 -14.38 4.60
C ARG A 143 -9.43 -14.88 3.37
N HIS A 144 -10.62 -14.36 3.08
CA HIS A 144 -11.39 -14.73 1.90
C HIS A 144 -10.61 -14.51 0.60
N LEU A 145 -9.99 -13.34 0.45
CA LEU A 145 -9.16 -13.02 -0.73
C LEU A 145 -7.94 -13.94 -0.82
N ARG A 146 -7.20 -14.10 0.28
CA ARG A 146 -5.98 -14.93 0.33
C ARG A 146 -6.23 -16.39 -0.04
N THR A 147 -7.42 -16.92 0.26
CA THR A 147 -7.81 -18.29 -0.05
C THR A 147 -8.50 -18.45 -1.40
N HIS A 148 -8.55 -17.38 -2.20
CA HIS A 148 -9.14 -17.44 -3.54
C HIS A 148 -8.38 -18.44 -4.43
N PRO A 149 -9.07 -19.39 -5.08
CA PRO A 149 -8.42 -20.48 -5.82
C PRO A 149 -7.42 -20.01 -6.87
N ALA A 150 -7.77 -18.99 -7.65
CA ALA A 150 -6.88 -18.47 -8.69
C ALA A 150 -5.59 -17.84 -8.12
N LEU A 151 -5.69 -17.13 -6.97
CA LEU A 151 -4.51 -16.55 -6.33
C LEU A 151 -3.52 -17.61 -5.85
N ILE A 152 -4.05 -18.73 -5.31
CA ILE A 152 -3.23 -19.84 -4.85
C ILE A 152 -2.64 -20.60 -6.06
N GLN A 153 -3.49 -20.99 -7.00
CA GLN A 153 -3.10 -21.81 -8.14
C GLN A 153 -2.06 -21.12 -9.03
N ASN A 154 -2.21 -19.80 -9.23
CA ASN A 154 -1.35 -19.03 -10.10
C ASN A 154 -0.19 -18.34 -9.35
N ALA A 155 -0.01 -18.64 -8.07
CA ALA A 155 1.02 -18.04 -7.21
C ALA A 155 1.04 -16.50 -7.27
N VAL A 156 -0.14 -15.87 -7.27
CA VAL A 156 -0.28 -14.42 -7.28
C VAL A 156 0.28 -13.85 -5.98
N HIS A 157 1.12 -12.83 -6.08
CA HIS A 157 1.66 -12.17 -4.90
C HIS A 157 0.56 -11.39 -4.16
N PHE A 158 0.27 -11.82 -2.93
CA PHE A 158 -0.78 -11.25 -2.10
C PHE A 158 -0.20 -10.62 -0.83
N MET A 159 -0.44 -9.32 -0.66
CA MET A 159 -0.11 -8.55 0.54
C MET A 159 -1.38 -8.06 1.22
N ALA A 160 -1.43 -8.14 2.55
CA ALA A 160 -2.57 -7.65 3.31
C ALA A 160 -2.12 -6.90 4.56
N GLU A 161 -2.69 -5.72 4.76
CA GLU A 161 -2.80 -5.03 6.03
C GLU A 161 -4.22 -5.23 6.56
N GLN A 162 -4.35 -5.98 7.64
CA GLN A 162 -5.66 -6.34 8.17
C GLN A 162 -5.67 -6.24 9.69
N ASP A 163 -6.79 -5.69 10.23
CA ASP A 163 -7.06 -5.60 11.67
C ASP A 163 -5.84 -5.17 12.48
N SER A 164 -5.39 -3.95 12.24
CA SER A 164 -4.20 -3.38 12.87
C SER A 164 -4.26 -3.46 14.40
N LEU A 165 -3.18 -3.95 15.01
CA LEU A 165 -2.98 -4.00 16.45
C LEU A 165 -1.83 -3.07 16.82
N ASN A 166 -2.17 -1.94 17.48
CA ASN A 166 -1.20 -0.96 17.91
C ASN A 166 -1.19 -0.92 19.45
N ALA A 167 -0.03 -1.16 20.05
CA ALA A 167 0.13 -1.10 21.48
C ALA A 167 0.58 0.30 21.92
N SER A 168 -0.11 0.86 22.91
CA SER A 168 0.38 2.02 23.66
C SER A 168 0.79 1.55 25.05
N VAL A 169 2.09 1.64 25.37
CA VAL A 169 2.64 1.10 26.60
C VAL A 169 3.18 2.24 27.46
N LEU A 170 2.65 2.36 28.67
CA LEU A 170 3.17 3.27 29.68
C LEU A 170 4.15 2.51 30.57
N GLY A 171 5.35 3.06 30.81
CA GLY A 171 6.34 2.46 31.69
C GLY A 171 5.86 2.40 33.13
N ALA A 172 6.22 1.35 33.87
CA ALA A 172 5.80 1.16 35.26
C ALA A 172 6.39 2.21 36.25
N ASP A 173 7.40 2.94 35.80
CA ASP A 173 8.07 4.01 36.52
C ASP A 173 7.41 5.38 36.36
N VAL A 174 6.39 5.50 35.48
CA VAL A 174 5.69 6.76 35.23
C VAL A 174 4.62 6.99 36.29
N ALA A 175 4.75 8.09 37.01
CA ALA A 175 3.78 8.48 38.04
C ALA A 175 2.56 9.16 37.43
N VAL A 176 1.38 8.90 38.01
CA VAL A 176 0.15 9.61 37.67
C VAL A 176 0.32 11.11 37.96
N GLY A 177 0.02 11.96 36.95
CA GLY A 177 0.17 13.41 37.01
C GLY A 177 1.57 13.90 36.62
N SER A 178 2.47 13.03 36.19
CA SER A 178 3.72 13.46 35.55
C SER A 178 3.46 13.93 34.12
N ALA A 179 4.39 14.69 33.55
CA ALA A 179 4.28 15.18 32.17
C ALA A 179 4.19 14.04 31.15
N GLU A 180 4.87 12.94 31.39
CA GLU A 180 4.84 11.73 30.57
C GLU A 180 3.48 11.04 30.64
N PHE A 181 2.88 10.96 31.82
CA PHE A 181 1.53 10.43 32.02
C PHE A 181 0.49 11.27 31.29
N ASP A 182 0.54 12.58 31.45
CA ASP A 182 -0.39 13.51 30.79
C ASP A 182 -0.26 13.45 29.25
N LEU A 183 0.97 13.35 28.75
CA LEU A 183 1.23 13.16 27.32
C LEU A 183 0.64 11.82 26.82
N PHE A 184 0.86 10.73 27.54
CA PHE A 184 0.32 9.41 27.20
C PHE A 184 -1.21 9.45 27.10
N VAL A 185 -1.88 9.99 28.13
CA VAL A 185 -3.34 10.11 28.15
C VAL A 185 -3.85 10.96 26.97
N LYS A 186 -3.18 12.08 26.69
CA LYS A 186 -3.51 12.97 25.58
C LYS A 186 -3.41 12.26 24.23
N GLU A 187 -2.33 11.53 23.99
CA GLU A 187 -2.12 10.84 22.71
C GLU A 187 -3.09 9.65 22.54
N VAL A 188 -3.33 8.86 23.60
CA VAL A 188 -4.35 7.79 23.56
C VAL A 188 -5.73 8.36 23.30
N HIS A 189 -6.10 9.45 23.99
CA HIS A 189 -7.37 10.13 23.73
C HIS A 189 -7.49 10.62 22.28
N ARG A 190 -6.42 11.21 21.75
CA ARG A 190 -6.36 11.65 20.36
C ARG A 190 -6.56 10.50 19.37
N GLU A 191 -5.89 9.37 19.59
CA GLU A 191 -6.03 8.19 18.73
C GLU A 191 -7.46 7.64 18.71
N ILE A 192 -8.14 7.62 19.85
CA ILE A 192 -9.52 7.14 19.98
C ILE A 192 -10.52 8.11 19.34
N THR A 193 -10.28 9.43 19.41
CA THR A 193 -11.29 10.44 19.04
C THR A 193 -11.13 11.00 17.63
N VAL A 194 -9.90 11.15 17.13
CA VAL A 194 -9.67 11.68 15.78
C VAL A 194 -10.25 10.75 14.73
N LYS A 195 -11.00 11.29 13.77
CA LYS A 195 -11.77 10.52 12.77
C LYS A 195 -12.76 9.52 13.39
N ALA A 196 -13.28 9.82 14.59
CA ALA A 196 -14.13 8.90 15.36
C ALA A 196 -13.47 7.51 15.57
N GLY A 197 -12.15 7.47 15.73
CA GLY A 197 -11.38 6.23 15.89
C GLY A 197 -11.25 5.36 14.62
N GLN A 198 -11.72 5.85 13.47
CA GLN A 198 -11.64 5.10 12.20
C GLN A 198 -10.24 5.18 11.57
N LYS A 199 -9.24 4.74 12.33
CA LYS A 199 -7.84 4.69 11.93
C LYS A 199 -7.24 3.35 12.31
N CYS A 200 -6.26 2.91 11.55
CA CYS A 200 -5.49 1.70 11.86
C CYS A 200 -4.68 1.83 13.17
N THR A 201 -4.44 3.06 13.64
CA THR A 201 -3.73 3.36 14.88
C THR A 201 -4.63 3.55 16.10
N ALA A 202 -5.95 3.48 15.93
CA ALA A 202 -6.90 3.66 17.04
C ALA A 202 -7.02 2.42 17.92
#